data_c03189e60f7cb0d088b7fdd2a58a64e7
#
_entry.id   c03189e60f7cb0d088b7fdd2a58a64e7
#
_cell.length_a   1.000
_cell.length_b   1.000
_cell.length_c   1.000
_cell.angle_alpha   90.00
_cell.angle_beta   90.00
_cell.angle_gamma   90.00
#
_symmetry.space_group_name_H-M   'P 1'
#
loop_
_entity.id
_entity.type
_entity.pdbx_description
1 polymer ?
#
loop_
_entity_poly.entity_id
_entity_poly.type
_entity_poly.pdbx_seq_one_letter_code
_entity_poly.pdbx_strand_id
1 'polypeptide(L)'
;IIKTERKPGVPNAKSVALVRHVSGGNSSLHFKAYEMGHEKWQGRSVDVVWLDEEPGRDIYSQAVTRTLDRRGMVYMTFTPEAGMTETVAAFMNRIQSGQSLVNATWDDASEKIKSLKGQKGHLSESVMEQILSAYSPHEREMRRYGRPSIGSGLIFPVDESKIIIDP
;
A
#
# COMPACT_ATOMS: atom_id res chain seq x y z
N ILE A 1 -20.87 11.17 -6.14
CA ILE A 1 -21.22 9.95 -6.89
C ILE A 1 -22.56 10.19 -7.57
N ILE A 2 -22.62 9.96 -8.89
CA ILE A 2 -23.87 10.12 -9.69
C ILE A 2 -24.59 8.78 -9.76
N LYS A 3 -23.88 7.71 -9.99
CA LYS A 3 -24.41 6.35 -10.20
C LYS A 3 -23.42 5.31 -9.72
N THR A 4 -23.92 4.19 -9.23
CA THR A 4 -23.10 3.00 -8.94
C THR A 4 -23.71 1.77 -9.61
N GLU A 5 -22.87 0.86 -10.05
CA GLU A 5 -23.26 -0.46 -10.53
C GLU A 5 -22.86 -1.52 -9.50
N ARG A 6 -23.73 -2.50 -9.27
CA ARG A 6 -23.47 -3.59 -8.33
C ARG A 6 -22.67 -4.69 -9.01
N LYS A 7 -21.81 -5.36 -8.25
CA LYS A 7 -21.12 -6.56 -8.70
C LYS A 7 -22.11 -7.73 -8.66
N PRO A 8 -22.37 -8.42 -9.77
CA PRO A 8 -23.24 -9.59 -9.78
C PRO A 8 -22.71 -10.68 -8.82
N GLY A 9 -23.64 -11.31 -8.09
CA GLY A 9 -23.31 -12.42 -7.18
C GLY A 9 -22.66 -12.04 -5.84
N VAL A 10 -22.38 -10.75 -5.58
CA VAL A 10 -21.79 -10.31 -4.31
C VAL A 10 -22.70 -9.26 -3.67
N PRO A 11 -23.36 -9.56 -2.54
CA PRO A 11 -24.25 -8.61 -1.87
C PRO A 11 -23.52 -7.31 -1.52
N ASN A 12 -24.19 -6.18 -1.81
CA ASN A 12 -23.70 -4.82 -1.50
C ASN A 12 -22.37 -4.39 -2.15
N ALA A 13 -21.68 -5.24 -2.90
CA ALA A 13 -20.46 -4.87 -3.61
C ALA A 13 -20.76 -4.00 -4.83
N LYS A 14 -19.92 -2.99 -5.04
CA LYS A 14 -19.95 -2.14 -6.23
C LYS A 14 -18.85 -2.56 -7.19
N SER A 15 -19.14 -2.54 -8.47
CA SER A 15 -18.13 -2.77 -9.52
C SER A 15 -17.68 -1.47 -10.17
N VAL A 16 -18.59 -0.50 -10.27
CA VAL A 16 -18.31 0.81 -10.89
C VAL A 16 -19.01 1.91 -10.10
N ALA A 17 -18.35 3.05 -9.95
CA ALA A 17 -18.97 4.30 -9.53
C ALA A 17 -18.71 5.38 -10.58
N LEU A 18 -19.77 6.09 -10.98
CA LEU A 18 -19.67 7.26 -11.82
C LEU A 18 -19.65 8.50 -10.94
N VAL A 19 -18.64 9.32 -11.12
CA VAL A 19 -18.37 10.52 -10.30
C VAL A 19 -18.33 11.74 -11.21
N ARG A 20 -18.98 12.83 -10.80
CA ARG A 20 -18.87 14.10 -11.53
C ARG A 20 -17.47 14.69 -11.32
N HIS A 21 -16.82 15.02 -12.42
CA HIS A 21 -15.52 15.68 -12.40
C HIS A 21 -15.71 17.20 -12.32
N VAL A 22 -14.73 17.90 -11.75
CA VAL A 22 -14.76 19.37 -11.59
C VAL A 22 -14.82 20.13 -12.93
N SER A 23 -14.34 19.52 -14.02
CA SER A 23 -14.44 20.07 -15.37
C SER A 23 -15.85 20.02 -15.99
N GLY A 24 -16.85 19.49 -15.26
CA GLY A 24 -18.22 19.29 -15.77
C GLY A 24 -18.45 17.93 -16.45
N GLY A 25 -17.40 17.17 -16.75
CA GLY A 25 -17.48 15.80 -17.25
C GLY A 25 -17.72 14.76 -16.16
N ASN A 26 -17.62 13.49 -16.52
CA ASN A 26 -17.76 12.36 -15.60
C ASN A 26 -16.51 11.49 -15.61
N SER A 27 -16.09 11.04 -14.42
CA SER A 27 -15.07 10.02 -14.22
C SER A 27 -15.71 8.70 -13.80
N SER A 28 -15.17 7.59 -14.26
CA SER A 28 -15.58 6.27 -13.82
C SER A 28 -14.52 5.65 -12.91
N LEU A 29 -14.94 5.20 -11.74
CA LEU A 29 -14.11 4.48 -10.79
C LEU A 29 -14.50 3.01 -10.82
N HIS A 30 -13.56 2.13 -11.15
CA HIS A 30 -13.77 0.69 -11.25
C HIS A 30 -13.12 -0.01 -10.08
N PHE A 31 -13.88 -0.89 -9.40
CA PHE A 31 -13.40 -1.68 -8.27
C PHE A 31 -13.07 -3.10 -8.73
N LYS A 32 -11.85 -3.54 -8.48
CA LYS A 32 -11.39 -4.89 -8.80
C LYS A 32 -10.69 -5.49 -7.58
N ALA A 33 -10.89 -6.77 -7.34
CA ALA A 33 -10.17 -7.51 -6.32
C ALA A 33 -9.01 -8.29 -6.95
N TYR A 34 -7.93 -8.49 -6.21
CA TYR A 34 -6.75 -9.21 -6.69
C TYR A 34 -7.06 -10.68 -7.00
N GLU A 35 -7.95 -11.31 -6.22
CA GLU A 35 -8.38 -12.69 -6.40
C GLU A 35 -9.12 -12.95 -7.71
N MET A 36 -9.50 -11.91 -8.43
CA MET A 36 -10.09 -12.06 -9.77
C MET A 36 -9.06 -12.51 -10.82
N GLY A 37 -7.78 -12.52 -10.46
CA GLY A 37 -6.67 -12.87 -11.33
C GLY A 37 -6.29 -11.77 -12.32
N HIS A 38 -5.06 -11.81 -12.79
CA HIS A 38 -4.48 -10.77 -13.66
C HIS A 38 -5.22 -10.60 -14.99
N GLU A 39 -5.88 -11.64 -15.51
CA GLU A 39 -6.67 -11.57 -16.75
C GLU A 39 -7.80 -10.55 -16.69
N LYS A 40 -8.42 -10.38 -15.49
CA LYS A 40 -9.48 -9.38 -15.30
C LYS A 40 -8.96 -7.94 -15.24
N TRP A 41 -7.65 -7.78 -15.13
CA TRP A 41 -6.98 -6.47 -15.18
C TRP A 41 -6.61 -6.07 -16.61
N GLN A 42 -6.72 -6.99 -17.57
CA GLN A 42 -6.53 -6.70 -19.00
C GLN A 42 -7.69 -5.87 -19.57
N GLY A 43 -7.47 -5.21 -20.70
CA GLY A 43 -8.49 -4.49 -21.45
C GLY A 43 -8.28 -2.98 -21.50
N ARG A 44 -9.17 -2.20 -20.89
CA ARG A 44 -9.24 -0.75 -21.05
C ARG A 44 -8.03 -0.02 -20.46
N SER A 45 -7.49 0.97 -21.20
CA SER A 45 -6.53 1.95 -20.66
C SER A 45 -7.21 2.90 -19.68
N VAL A 46 -6.52 3.25 -18.60
CA VAL A 46 -7.01 4.09 -17.51
C VAL A 46 -6.02 5.20 -17.17
N ASP A 47 -6.49 6.27 -16.55
CA ASP A 47 -5.67 7.41 -16.18
C ASP A 47 -4.93 7.19 -14.86
N VAL A 48 -5.55 6.45 -13.94
CA VAL A 48 -4.98 6.17 -12.62
C VAL A 48 -5.34 4.74 -12.20
N VAL A 49 -4.39 4.02 -11.61
CA VAL A 49 -4.62 2.79 -10.86
C VAL A 49 -4.16 3.00 -9.43
N TRP A 50 -5.07 2.74 -8.48
CA TRP A 50 -4.73 2.64 -7.08
C TRP A 50 -4.76 1.17 -6.66
N LEU A 51 -3.63 0.69 -6.19
CA LEU A 51 -3.46 -0.64 -5.63
C LEU A 51 -3.45 -0.50 -4.11
N ASP A 52 -4.53 -0.93 -3.48
CA ASP A 52 -4.66 -0.94 -2.03
C ASP A 52 -4.20 -2.30 -1.51
N GLU A 53 -3.28 -2.31 -0.59
CA GLU A 53 -2.42 -3.43 -0.20
C GLU A 53 -1.46 -3.89 -1.31
N GLU A 54 -0.47 -4.69 -0.94
CA GLU A 54 0.56 -5.17 -1.84
C GLU A 54 0.00 -6.16 -2.87
N PRO A 55 0.03 -5.87 -4.19
CA PRO A 55 -0.40 -6.80 -5.21
C PRO A 55 0.67 -7.84 -5.54
N GLY A 56 0.26 -8.96 -6.11
CA GLY A 56 1.18 -9.83 -6.84
C GLY A 56 1.86 -9.10 -8.01
N ARG A 57 3.05 -9.54 -8.37
CA ARG A 57 3.87 -8.91 -9.41
C ARG A 57 3.17 -8.86 -10.77
N ASP A 58 2.39 -9.86 -11.09
CA ASP A 58 1.58 -9.97 -12.31
C ASP A 58 0.51 -8.86 -12.39
N ILE A 59 -0.21 -8.59 -11.28
CA ILE A 59 -1.21 -7.53 -11.19
C ILE A 59 -0.55 -6.16 -11.29
N TYR A 60 0.58 -5.94 -10.59
CA TYR A 60 1.33 -4.71 -10.70
C TYR A 60 1.74 -4.41 -12.14
N SER A 61 2.27 -5.40 -12.85
CA SER A 61 2.67 -5.28 -14.26
C SER A 61 1.49 -4.93 -15.16
N GLN A 62 0.32 -5.53 -14.93
CA GLN A 62 -0.89 -5.18 -15.66
C GLN A 62 -1.34 -3.74 -15.35
N ALA A 63 -1.30 -3.30 -14.10
CA ALA A 63 -1.65 -1.93 -13.73
C ALA A 63 -0.78 -0.91 -14.47
N VAL A 64 0.54 -1.10 -14.47
CA VAL A 64 1.47 -0.24 -15.21
C VAL A 64 1.14 -0.23 -16.70
N THR A 65 0.92 -1.39 -17.31
CA THR A 65 0.59 -1.49 -18.74
C THR A 65 -0.70 -0.72 -19.09
N ARG A 66 -1.72 -0.74 -18.20
CA ARG A 66 -3.00 -0.05 -18.46
C ARG A 66 -2.92 1.47 -18.39
N THR A 67 -1.90 2.02 -17.77
CA THR A 67 -1.72 3.47 -17.67
C THR A 67 -0.84 4.07 -18.78
N LEU A 68 -0.10 3.25 -19.52
CA LEU A 68 0.89 3.71 -20.51
C LEU A 68 0.29 4.61 -21.60
N ASP A 69 -0.78 4.18 -22.27
CA ASP A 69 -1.40 4.91 -23.39
C ASP A 69 -1.89 6.30 -22.99
N ARG A 70 -2.27 6.46 -21.71
CA ARG A 70 -2.80 7.70 -21.17
C ARG A 70 -1.76 8.52 -20.43
N ARG A 71 -0.50 8.06 -20.40
CA ARG A 71 0.54 8.63 -19.53
C ARG A 71 0.05 8.80 -18.10
N GLY A 72 -0.68 7.79 -17.64
CA GLY A 72 -1.33 7.78 -16.35
C GLY A 72 -0.39 7.42 -15.22
N MET A 73 -0.94 7.25 -14.03
CA MET A 73 -0.20 6.99 -12.80
C MET A 73 -0.67 5.70 -12.13
N VAL A 74 0.29 4.96 -11.58
CA VAL A 74 0.02 3.85 -10.64
C VAL A 74 0.58 4.26 -9.28
N TYR A 75 -0.22 4.16 -8.24
CA TYR A 75 0.27 4.26 -6.88
C TYR A 75 -0.24 3.12 -6.01
N MET A 76 0.54 2.77 -5.00
CA MET A 76 0.24 1.70 -4.07
C MET A 76 0.28 2.22 -2.64
N THR A 77 -0.62 1.70 -1.84
CA THR A 77 -0.66 1.93 -0.40
C THR A 77 -0.66 0.58 0.30
N PHE A 78 0.42 0.25 1.02
CA PHE A 78 0.52 -1.06 1.68
C PHE A 78 1.44 -1.01 2.89
N THR A 79 1.28 -1.98 3.78
CA THR A 79 2.26 -2.32 4.82
C THR A 79 3.02 -3.56 4.34
N PRO A 80 4.36 -3.60 4.36
CA PRO A 80 5.15 -4.70 3.79
C PRO A 80 5.13 -5.96 4.69
N GLU A 81 3.93 -6.52 4.92
CA GLU A 81 3.71 -7.65 5.83
C GLU A 81 4.36 -8.96 5.36
N ALA A 82 4.48 -9.13 4.04
CA ALA A 82 5.16 -10.28 3.45
C ALA A 82 6.71 -10.15 3.43
N GLY A 83 7.25 -9.08 4.03
CA GLY A 83 8.69 -8.82 4.07
C GLY A 83 9.23 -8.24 2.78
N MET A 84 10.45 -8.63 2.40
CA MET A 84 11.14 -8.13 1.21
C MET A 84 10.72 -8.90 -0.04
N THR A 85 9.51 -8.68 -0.52
CA THR A 85 9.03 -9.22 -1.79
C THR A 85 9.69 -8.56 -2.98
N GLU A 86 9.50 -9.10 -4.18
CA GLU A 86 9.99 -8.45 -5.41
C GLU A 86 9.42 -7.04 -5.62
N THR A 87 8.17 -6.84 -5.25
CA THR A 87 7.51 -5.53 -5.35
C THR A 87 8.13 -4.54 -4.37
N VAL A 88 8.29 -4.92 -3.11
CA VAL A 88 8.92 -4.10 -2.07
C VAL A 88 10.37 -3.79 -2.45
N ALA A 89 11.15 -4.78 -2.85
CA ALA A 89 12.55 -4.63 -3.24
C ALA A 89 12.72 -3.68 -4.43
N ALA A 90 11.81 -3.70 -5.41
CA ALA A 90 11.87 -2.81 -6.56
C ALA A 90 11.76 -1.32 -6.17
N PHE A 91 10.97 -1.00 -5.15
CA PHE A 91 10.81 0.37 -4.66
C PHE A 91 11.86 0.76 -3.61
N MET A 92 12.33 -0.15 -2.77
CA MET A 92 13.30 0.18 -1.72
C MET A 92 14.75 0.21 -2.21
N ASN A 93 15.13 -0.72 -3.09
CA ASN A 93 16.53 -0.86 -3.51
C ASN A 93 16.87 -0.03 -4.76
N ARG A 94 15.91 0.26 -5.63
CA ARG A 94 16.13 0.96 -6.90
C ARG A 94 14.90 1.74 -7.32
N ILE A 95 14.70 2.92 -6.76
CA ILE A 95 13.72 3.87 -7.28
C ILE A 95 14.17 4.31 -8.68
N GLN A 96 13.35 4.01 -9.69
CA GLN A 96 13.63 4.41 -11.07
C GLN A 96 13.15 5.85 -11.32
N SER A 97 13.62 6.44 -12.42
CA SER A 97 13.13 7.75 -12.88
C SER A 97 11.61 7.70 -13.06
N GLY A 98 10.90 8.67 -12.53
CA GLY A 98 9.44 8.73 -12.53
C GLY A 98 8.75 7.94 -11.41
N GLN A 99 9.51 7.34 -10.51
CA GLN A 99 8.99 6.69 -9.31
C GLN A 99 9.33 7.50 -8.06
N SER A 100 8.48 7.40 -7.05
CA SER A 100 8.72 7.95 -5.71
C SER A 100 8.22 6.99 -4.65
N LEU A 101 8.89 6.98 -3.50
CA LEU A 101 8.49 6.25 -2.30
C LEU A 101 8.24 7.24 -1.17
N VAL A 102 7.08 7.13 -0.55
CA VAL A 102 6.76 7.85 0.68
C VAL A 102 6.54 6.82 1.77
N ASN A 103 7.38 6.86 2.79
CA ASN A 103 7.22 6.02 3.98
C ASN A 103 6.46 6.81 5.04
N ALA A 104 5.28 6.33 5.42
CA ALA A 104 4.49 6.85 6.52
C ALA A 104 4.66 5.93 7.74
N THR A 105 4.89 6.53 8.89
CA THR A 105 5.07 5.83 10.17
C THR A 105 3.96 6.18 11.15
N TRP A 106 3.77 5.40 12.18
CA TRP A 106 2.84 5.78 13.25
C TRP A 106 3.24 7.08 13.94
N ASP A 107 4.53 7.39 13.95
CA ASP A 107 5.06 8.63 14.51
C ASP A 107 4.53 9.86 13.73
N ASP A 108 4.23 9.71 12.44
CA ASP A 108 3.59 10.77 11.64
C ASP A 108 2.14 11.06 12.04
N ALA A 109 1.51 10.18 12.79
CA ALA A 109 0.17 10.32 13.33
C ALA A 109 0.15 10.49 14.86
N SER A 110 1.29 10.35 15.55
CA SER A 110 1.42 10.45 17.00
C SER A 110 1.03 11.84 17.52
N GLU A 111 0.19 11.87 18.56
CA GLU A 111 -0.16 13.11 19.26
C GLU A 111 1.06 13.81 19.81
N LYS A 112 1.99 13.08 20.45
CA LYS A 112 3.20 13.60 21.05
C LYS A 112 4.13 14.22 19.99
N ILE A 113 4.44 13.47 18.93
CA ILE A 113 5.40 13.92 17.90
C ILE A 113 4.82 15.07 17.08
N LYS A 114 3.54 15.02 16.73
CA LYS A 114 2.84 16.11 16.03
C LYS A 114 2.76 17.37 16.89
N SER A 115 2.51 17.24 18.18
CA SER A 115 2.49 18.37 19.13
C SER A 115 3.83 19.10 19.19
N LEU A 116 4.96 18.37 19.17
CA LEU A 116 6.30 18.98 19.12
C LEU A 116 6.53 19.81 17.84
N LYS A 117 5.79 19.52 16.78
CA LYS A 117 5.84 20.23 15.49
C LYS A 117 4.71 21.27 15.35
N GLY A 118 3.96 21.56 16.40
CA GLY A 118 2.79 22.45 16.36
C GLY A 118 1.63 21.91 15.52
N GLN A 119 1.57 20.60 15.32
CA GLN A 119 0.54 19.92 14.53
C GLN A 119 -0.33 19.05 15.42
N LYS A 120 -1.53 18.69 14.95
CA LYS A 120 -2.43 17.79 15.65
C LYS A 120 -2.23 16.34 15.17
N GLY A 121 -1.89 15.44 16.08
CA GLY A 121 -1.92 13.99 15.88
C GLY A 121 -3.25 13.40 16.36
N HIS A 122 -3.43 12.11 16.17
CA HIS A 122 -4.62 11.37 16.59
C HIS A 122 -4.30 10.00 17.23
N LEU A 123 -3.03 9.60 17.25
CA LEU A 123 -2.57 8.37 17.90
C LEU A 123 -1.86 8.72 19.21
N SER A 124 -2.44 8.32 20.34
CA SER A 124 -1.77 8.46 21.65
C SER A 124 -0.72 7.37 21.84
N GLU A 125 0.35 7.66 22.59
CA GLU A 125 1.42 6.71 22.90
C GLU A 125 0.86 5.43 23.55
N SER A 126 -0.07 5.57 24.49
CA SER A 126 -0.67 4.42 25.17
C SER A 126 -1.44 3.48 24.23
N VAL A 127 -2.16 4.04 23.25
CA VAL A 127 -2.85 3.24 22.22
C VAL A 127 -1.83 2.55 21.30
N MET A 128 -0.79 3.25 20.89
CA MET A 128 0.27 2.66 20.07
C MET A 128 0.95 1.50 20.79
N GLU A 129 1.33 1.68 22.05
CA GLU A 129 1.96 0.63 22.87
C GLU A 129 1.04 -0.57 23.08
N GLN A 130 -0.24 -0.31 23.37
CA GLN A 130 -1.24 -1.36 23.54
C GLN A 130 -1.38 -2.22 22.28
N ILE A 131 -1.50 -1.59 21.12
CA ILE A 131 -1.62 -2.31 19.84
C ILE A 131 -0.33 -3.07 19.54
N LEU A 132 0.83 -2.42 19.67
CA LEU A 132 2.13 -3.05 19.41
C LEU A 132 2.41 -4.22 20.34
N SER A 133 1.91 -4.19 21.58
CA SER A 133 2.10 -5.30 22.53
C SER A 133 1.47 -6.62 22.05
N ALA A 134 0.47 -6.56 21.18
CA ALA A 134 -0.16 -7.75 20.59
C ALA A 134 0.67 -8.41 19.48
N TYR A 135 1.72 -7.75 18.99
CA TYR A 135 2.57 -8.23 17.92
C TYR A 135 3.92 -8.75 18.42
N SER A 136 4.52 -9.66 17.66
CA SER A 136 5.89 -10.09 17.92
C SER A 136 6.91 -8.96 17.71
N PRO A 137 8.11 -8.99 18.32
CA PRO A 137 9.08 -7.90 18.21
C PRO A 137 9.41 -7.49 16.77
N HIS A 138 9.57 -8.44 15.86
CA HIS A 138 9.86 -8.15 14.45
C HIS A 138 8.68 -7.53 13.69
N GLU A 139 7.44 -7.91 14.06
CA GLU A 139 6.25 -7.29 13.48
C GLU A 139 6.03 -5.85 13.96
N ARG A 140 6.47 -5.53 15.20
CA ARG A 140 6.35 -4.17 15.75
C ARG A 140 7.11 -3.13 14.93
N GLU A 141 8.32 -3.46 14.52
CA GLU A 141 9.14 -2.61 13.65
C GLU A 141 8.47 -2.36 12.30
N MET A 142 7.98 -3.41 11.68
CA MET A 142 7.28 -3.36 10.42
C MET A 142 6.00 -2.52 10.53
N ARG A 143 5.18 -2.78 11.56
CA ARG A 143 3.90 -2.06 11.78
C ARG A 143 4.12 -0.59 12.10
N ARG A 144 5.07 -0.26 13.00
CA ARG A 144 5.30 1.11 13.45
C ARG A 144 5.99 1.96 12.38
N TYR A 145 6.97 1.42 11.70
CA TYR A 145 7.85 2.17 10.81
C TYR A 145 7.69 1.86 9.32
N GLY A 146 6.81 0.92 8.96
CA GLY A 146 6.61 0.51 7.55
C GLY A 146 7.86 -0.12 6.94
N ARG A 147 8.75 -0.68 7.76
CA ARG A 147 9.97 -1.34 7.29
C ARG A 147 9.68 -2.82 7.06
N PRO A 148 10.00 -3.38 5.89
CA PRO A 148 9.84 -4.81 5.67
C PRO A 148 10.70 -5.57 6.67
N SER A 149 10.09 -6.45 7.44
CA SER A 149 10.86 -7.38 8.27
C SER A 149 11.48 -8.44 7.35
N ILE A 150 12.67 -8.92 7.71
CA ILE A 150 13.20 -10.13 7.10
C ILE A 150 12.29 -11.24 7.57
N GLY A 151 11.47 -11.73 6.67
CA GLY A 151 10.17 -12.32 6.90
C GLY A 151 10.10 -13.53 7.83
N SER A 152 8.88 -13.99 8.03
CA SER A 152 8.43 -15.17 8.75
C SER A 152 9.06 -16.52 8.29
N GLY A 153 10.02 -16.48 7.36
CA GLY A 153 10.80 -17.62 6.89
C GLY A 153 12.20 -17.76 7.50
N LEU A 154 12.59 -16.91 8.45
CA LEU A 154 13.85 -17.10 9.16
C LEU A 154 13.73 -18.29 10.09
N ILE A 155 14.55 -19.31 9.85
CA ILE A 155 14.76 -20.46 10.75
C ILE A 155 15.27 -19.97 12.12
N PHE A 156 15.97 -18.84 12.14
CA PHE A 156 16.43 -18.13 13.34
C PHE A 156 16.03 -16.65 13.26
N PRO A 157 14.99 -16.19 13.98
CA PRO A 157 14.60 -14.79 14.05
C PRO A 157 15.56 -14.02 14.97
N VAL A 158 16.81 -13.87 14.55
CA VAL A 158 17.83 -13.09 15.25
C VAL A 158 17.99 -11.77 14.52
N ASP A 159 17.99 -10.67 15.28
CA ASP A 159 18.23 -9.33 14.79
C ASP A 159 19.61 -9.29 14.08
N GLU A 160 19.66 -8.71 12.88
CA GLU A 160 20.90 -8.60 12.10
C GLU A 160 22.02 -7.90 12.88
N SER A 161 21.70 -6.91 13.71
CA SER A 161 22.65 -6.22 14.57
C SER A 161 23.37 -7.13 15.57
N LYS A 162 22.80 -8.33 15.81
CA LYS A 162 23.41 -9.36 16.68
C LYS A 162 24.21 -10.40 15.92
N ILE A 163 24.13 -10.40 14.60
CA ILE A 163 24.79 -11.37 13.71
C ILE A 163 25.96 -10.73 12.99
N ILE A 164 25.86 -9.44 12.67
CA ILE A 164 26.92 -8.68 12.00
C ILE A 164 27.95 -8.30 13.07
N ILE A 165 29.11 -8.93 13.00
CA ILE A 165 30.29 -8.51 13.74
C ILE A 165 31.09 -7.64 12.79
N ASP A 166 31.26 -6.36 13.11
CA ASP A 166 32.17 -5.50 12.36
C ASP A 166 33.59 -6.11 12.37
N PRO A 167 34.27 -6.17 11.22
CA PRO A 167 35.58 -6.78 11.08
C PRO A 167 36.69 -5.99 11.82
#